data_fc98a37c3557396075833b5aac09fe5d
#
_entry.id   fc98a37c3557396075833b5aac09fe5d
#
_cell.length_a   1.000
_cell.length_b   1.000
_cell.length_c   1.000
_cell.angle_alpha   90.00
_cell.angle_beta   90.00
_cell.angle_gamma   90.00
#
_symmetry.space_group_name_H-M   'P 1'
#
loop_
_entity.id
_entity.type
_entity.pdbx_description
1 polymer ?
#
loop_
_entity_poly.entity_id
_entity_poly.type
_entity_poly.pdbx_seq_one_letter_code
_entity_poly.pdbx_strand_id
1 'polypeptide(L)'
;LSLRLTEQAKKVVHIPHLLYYWRSSPTSVASNISAKMYCLEAAMKALRAHYKRVGVPVDDVTMIPNTPGFYKTDYTITKPGKVSILIPSCDHGADLRTCVDSIYRKTTYADFEVLIIENNSKEDGTFRLYEQLQKEHPDNLRVLYWKGTGFNYSALNNFGAKEATGEYLLLLNNDTEVITPRWLEEMVMYAQQERVGCVGVKLLYPDNTIQHAGIGFGYLTLAAHMHKNFPVGHPGYMGRLVYAQDVYAVTAACLMVRKSVYDEVNGLDESFAVAFNDVDFCVRVREAGYTNVFTPFAQLYHYESK
;
A
#
# COMPACT_ATOMS: atom_id res chain seq x y z
N LEU A 1 20.14 -10.11 -20.03
CA LEU A 1 19.95 -9.51 -21.35
C LEU A 1 18.75 -8.55 -21.34
N SER A 2 17.54 -9.00 -20.94
CA SER A 2 16.30 -8.19 -20.99
C SER A 2 16.44 -6.84 -20.29
N LEU A 3 16.93 -6.79 -19.05
CA LEU A 3 17.15 -5.54 -18.32
C LEU A 3 18.05 -4.56 -19.07
N ARG A 4 19.18 -5.04 -19.65
CA ARG A 4 20.08 -4.18 -20.42
C ARG A 4 19.46 -3.64 -21.72
N LEU A 5 18.53 -4.39 -22.31
CA LEU A 5 17.82 -3.94 -23.51
C LEU A 5 16.77 -2.88 -23.12
N THR A 6 16.00 -3.12 -22.06
CA THR A 6 14.97 -2.18 -21.61
C THR A 6 15.54 -0.88 -21.04
N GLU A 7 16.75 -0.91 -20.42
CA GLU A 7 17.48 0.28 -19.97
C GLU A 7 17.77 1.28 -21.12
N GLN A 8 17.90 0.79 -22.35
CA GLN A 8 18.25 1.60 -23.54
C GLN A 8 17.06 1.78 -24.51
N ALA A 9 15.96 1.09 -24.27
CA ALA A 9 14.79 1.13 -25.13
C ALA A 9 14.02 2.45 -24.99
N LYS A 10 13.75 3.11 -26.11
CA LYS A 10 12.89 4.31 -26.13
C LYS A 10 11.42 3.99 -25.89
N LYS A 11 11.01 2.74 -26.22
CA LYS A 11 9.63 2.27 -26.07
C LYS A 11 9.64 0.74 -25.92
N VAL A 12 8.83 0.24 -25.00
CA VAL A 12 8.50 -1.19 -24.88
C VAL A 12 7.06 -1.39 -25.37
N VAL A 13 6.86 -2.31 -26.31
CA VAL A 13 5.56 -2.59 -26.90
C VAL A 13 5.12 -3.98 -26.48
N HIS A 14 3.94 -4.08 -25.89
CA HIS A 14 3.28 -5.35 -25.61
C HIS A 14 2.51 -5.82 -26.85
N ILE A 15 2.76 -7.06 -27.29
CA ILE A 15 2.02 -7.70 -28.38
C ILE A 15 1.03 -8.70 -27.73
N PRO A 16 -0.30 -8.42 -27.76
CA PRO A 16 -1.29 -9.24 -27.04
C PRO A 16 -1.70 -10.49 -27.84
N HIS A 17 -0.71 -11.23 -28.31
CA HIS A 17 -0.93 -12.46 -29.09
C HIS A 17 -0.03 -13.58 -28.58
N LEU A 18 -0.51 -14.83 -28.65
CA LEU A 18 0.28 -16.02 -28.33
C LEU A 18 1.23 -16.33 -29.51
N LEU A 19 2.46 -15.78 -29.45
CA LEU A 19 3.46 -15.90 -30.51
C LEU A 19 4.61 -16.84 -30.17
N TYR A 20 4.64 -17.38 -28.93
CA TYR A 20 5.74 -18.22 -28.46
C TYR A 20 5.20 -19.41 -27.65
N TYR A 21 5.69 -20.60 -27.97
CA TYR A 21 5.41 -21.83 -27.25
C TYR A 21 6.71 -22.37 -26.64
N TRP A 22 6.70 -22.51 -25.32
CA TRP A 22 7.85 -23.09 -24.62
C TRP A 22 7.75 -24.61 -24.62
N ARG A 23 8.67 -25.26 -25.36
CA ARG A 23 8.74 -26.73 -25.36
C ARG A 23 9.21 -27.23 -23.99
N SER A 24 8.39 -28.02 -23.33
CA SER A 24 8.78 -28.73 -22.12
C SER A 24 9.72 -29.90 -22.44
N SER A 25 10.75 -30.09 -21.64
CA SER A 25 11.62 -31.27 -21.65
C SER A 25 11.97 -31.69 -20.22
N PRO A 26 12.33 -32.96 -19.97
CA PRO A 26 12.64 -33.43 -18.62
C PRO A 26 13.81 -32.70 -17.94
N THR A 27 14.72 -32.13 -18.72
CA THR A 27 15.88 -31.34 -18.26
C THR A 27 15.62 -29.84 -18.25
N SER A 28 14.41 -29.41 -18.57
CA SER A 28 14.05 -27.98 -18.60
C SER A 28 13.78 -27.45 -17.20
N VAL A 29 14.17 -26.19 -16.94
CA VAL A 29 13.81 -25.45 -15.71
C VAL A 29 12.27 -25.35 -15.55
N ALA A 30 11.52 -25.40 -16.65
CA ALA A 30 10.06 -25.41 -16.62
C ALA A 30 9.48 -26.63 -15.93
N SER A 31 10.18 -27.77 -15.97
CA SER A 31 9.76 -29.04 -15.34
C SER A 31 10.41 -29.27 -13.96
N ASN A 32 11.62 -28.76 -13.75
CA ASN A 32 12.32 -28.92 -12.47
C ASN A 32 13.26 -27.72 -12.20
N ILE A 33 12.81 -26.81 -11.35
CA ILE A 33 13.57 -25.60 -10.99
C ILE A 33 14.85 -25.93 -10.21
N SER A 34 14.86 -27.04 -9.44
CA SER A 34 16.03 -27.46 -8.66
C SER A 34 17.21 -27.90 -9.55
N ALA A 35 16.96 -28.27 -10.81
CA ALA A 35 18.01 -28.66 -11.76
C ALA A 35 18.96 -27.50 -12.12
N LYS A 36 18.57 -26.24 -11.88
CA LYS A 36 19.35 -25.05 -12.25
C LYS A 36 19.28 -23.95 -11.19
N MET A 37 19.54 -24.27 -9.94
CA MET A 37 19.51 -23.31 -8.81
C MET A 37 20.43 -22.09 -9.06
N TYR A 38 21.52 -22.24 -9.81
CA TYR A 38 22.40 -21.11 -10.17
C TYR A 38 21.66 -19.99 -10.92
N CYS A 39 20.55 -20.29 -11.61
CA CYS A 39 19.75 -19.27 -12.30
C CYS A 39 19.13 -18.26 -11.33
N LEU A 40 18.76 -18.69 -10.12
CA LEU A 40 18.16 -17.84 -9.09
C LEU A 40 19.18 -16.81 -8.58
N GLU A 41 20.41 -17.26 -8.30
CA GLU A 41 21.51 -16.36 -7.91
C GLU A 41 21.91 -15.42 -9.06
N ALA A 42 21.98 -15.94 -10.28
CA ALA A 42 22.28 -15.13 -11.45
C ALA A 42 21.24 -14.03 -11.68
N ALA A 43 19.96 -14.30 -11.41
CA ALA A 43 18.90 -13.31 -11.49
C ALA A 43 19.06 -12.21 -10.43
N MET A 44 19.34 -12.55 -9.17
CA MET A 44 19.61 -11.55 -8.12
C MET A 44 20.83 -10.68 -8.47
N LYS A 45 21.93 -11.29 -8.97
CA LYS A 45 23.10 -10.54 -9.45
C LYS A 45 22.74 -9.60 -10.60
N ALA A 46 21.90 -10.06 -11.54
CA ALA A 46 21.45 -9.24 -12.66
C ALA A 46 20.58 -8.05 -12.21
N LEU A 47 19.70 -8.26 -11.24
CA LEU A 47 18.86 -7.18 -10.65
C LEU A 47 19.73 -6.16 -9.91
N ARG A 48 20.63 -6.58 -9.02
CA ARG A 48 21.57 -5.68 -8.33
C ARG A 48 22.43 -4.87 -9.33
N ALA A 49 22.95 -5.53 -10.37
CA ALA A 49 23.72 -4.86 -11.41
C ALA A 49 22.88 -3.88 -12.25
N HIS A 50 21.59 -4.18 -12.45
CA HIS A 50 20.65 -3.27 -13.10
C HIS A 50 20.47 -1.99 -12.26
N TYR A 51 20.07 -2.11 -10.98
CA TYR A 51 19.87 -0.96 -10.11
C TYR A 51 21.11 -0.07 -10.01
N LYS A 52 22.29 -0.70 -9.93
CA LYS A 52 23.56 0.05 -9.96
C LYS A 52 23.74 0.86 -11.26
N ARG A 53 23.40 0.29 -12.44
CA ARG A 53 23.55 0.99 -13.73
C ARG A 53 22.56 2.14 -13.91
N VAL A 54 21.31 1.96 -13.42
CA VAL A 54 20.27 2.99 -13.53
C VAL A 54 20.30 4.00 -12.38
N GLY A 55 21.23 3.84 -11.42
CA GLY A 55 21.41 4.79 -10.32
C GLY A 55 20.30 4.72 -9.26
N VAL A 56 19.58 3.60 -9.16
CA VAL A 56 18.53 3.40 -8.15
C VAL A 56 19.16 2.76 -6.90
N PRO A 57 19.17 3.45 -5.75
CA PRO A 57 19.73 2.92 -4.53
C PRO A 57 18.84 1.81 -3.95
N VAL A 58 19.48 0.67 -3.65
CA VAL A 58 18.83 -0.49 -3.04
C VAL A 58 19.71 -1.04 -1.92
N ASP A 59 19.08 -1.40 -0.81
CA ASP A 59 19.75 -2.03 0.33
C ASP A 59 20.01 -3.50 0.03
N ASP A 60 19.02 -4.21 -0.53
CA ASP A 60 19.18 -5.61 -0.95
C ASP A 60 18.18 -6.02 -2.05
N VAL A 61 18.49 -7.16 -2.66
CA VAL A 61 17.59 -7.93 -3.53
C VAL A 61 17.64 -9.37 -3.06
N THR A 62 16.53 -9.87 -2.55
CA THR A 62 16.39 -11.22 -1.97
C THR A 62 15.38 -12.06 -2.74
N MET A 63 15.56 -13.36 -2.73
CA MET A 63 14.53 -14.27 -3.22
C MET A 63 13.41 -14.40 -2.17
N ILE A 64 12.16 -14.32 -2.62
CA ILE A 64 11.03 -14.48 -1.71
C ILE A 64 10.95 -15.94 -1.24
N PRO A 65 10.85 -16.19 0.08
CA PRO A 65 10.81 -17.55 0.63
C PRO A 65 9.73 -18.41 -0.01
N ASN A 66 10.04 -19.66 -0.30
CA ASN A 66 9.15 -20.65 -0.91
C ASN A 66 8.57 -20.30 -2.28
N THR A 67 9.08 -19.26 -2.93
CA THR A 67 8.65 -18.82 -4.27
C THR A 67 9.85 -18.63 -5.21
N PRO A 68 10.46 -19.72 -5.69
CA PRO A 68 11.63 -19.63 -6.55
C PRO A 68 11.35 -18.81 -7.82
N GLY A 69 12.26 -17.87 -8.11
CA GLY A 69 12.12 -16.99 -9.28
C GLY A 69 11.38 -15.67 -9.01
N PHE A 70 10.84 -15.48 -7.80
CA PHE A 70 10.30 -14.19 -7.35
C PHE A 70 11.26 -13.52 -6.39
N TYR A 71 11.43 -12.22 -6.54
CA TYR A 71 12.42 -11.42 -5.80
C TYR A 71 11.77 -10.21 -5.15
N LYS A 72 12.21 -9.90 -3.93
CA LYS A 72 11.94 -8.65 -3.25
C LYS A 72 13.13 -7.72 -3.45
N THR A 73 12.85 -6.46 -3.75
CA THR A 73 13.84 -5.38 -3.72
C THR A 73 13.55 -4.49 -2.53
N ASP A 74 14.50 -4.36 -1.62
CA ASP A 74 14.46 -3.38 -0.54
C ASP A 74 15.15 -2.10 -1.07
N TYR A 75 14.34 -1.10 -1.47
CA TYR A 75 14.86 0.20 -1.92
C TYR A 75 15.35 0.99 -0.72
N THR A 76 16.53 1.58 -0.83
CA THR A 76 17.06 2.47 0.21
C THR A 76 16.13 3.68 0.38
N ILE A 77 15.71 3.96 1.60
CA ILE A 77 14.96 5.18 1.91
C ILE A 77 15.95 6.35 1.93
N THR A 78 15.98 7.10 0.84
CA THR A 78 16.86 8.27 0.66
C THR A 78 16.17 9.59 0.97
N LYS A 79 14.84 9.58 1.03
CA LYS A 79 13.99 10.73 1.39
C LYS A 79 13.11 10.31 2.57
N PRO A 80 13.70 10.09 3.77
CA PRO A 80 12.89 9.83 4.95
C PRO A 80 12.14 11.13 5.28
N GLY A 81 10.81 11.04 5.32
CA GLY A 81 9.94 12.16 5.64
C GLY A 81 8.91 11.74 6.65
N LYS A 82 8.36 12.70 7.39
CA LYS A 82 7.30 12.40 8.36
C LYS A 82 6.06 11.82 7.66
N VAL A 83 5.48 10.78 8.27
CA VAL A 83 4.21 10.19 7.82
C VAL A 83 3.08 10.72 8.71
N SER A 84 2.09 11.40 8.11
CA SER A 84 0.85 11.77 8.79
C SER A 84 -0.21 10.70 8.55
N ILE A 85 -0.57 9.96 9.60
CA ILE A 85 -1.59 8.91 9.57
C ILE A 85 -2.93 9.55 9.87
N LEU A 86 -3.83 9.57 8.88
CA LEU A 86 -5.17 10.17 8.95
C LEU A 86 -6.19 9.08 9.25
N ILE A 87 -6.87 9.18 10.40
CA ILE A 87 -7.84 8.18 10.86
C ILE A 87 -9.20 8.84 11.09
N PRO A 88 -10.10 8.86 10.09
CA PRO A 88 -11.49 9.24 10.32
C PRO A 88 -12.14 8.32 11.36
N SER A 89 -12.82 8.89 12.36
CA SER A 89 -13.43 8.12 13.45
C SER A 89 -14.75 8.73 13.87
N CYS A 90 -15.72 7.86 14.14
CA CYS A 90 -17.02 8.21 14.71
C CYS A 90 -17.45 7.07 15.62
N ASP A 91 -17.53 7.32 16.92
CA ASP A 91 -17.81 6.29 17.90
C ASP A 91 -16.89 5.06 17.73
N HIS A 92 -17.36 3.81 17.97
CA HIS A 92 -16.54 2.59 17.81
C HIS A 92 -15.17 2.64 18.51
N GLY A 93 -15.15 3.14 19.76
CA GLY A 93 -13.90 3.38 20.49
C GLY A 93 -13.00 2.14 20.65
N ALA A 94 -13.57 0.93 20.70
CA ALA A 94 -12.79 -0.32 20.81
C ALA A 94 -11.94 -0.59 19.55
N ASP A 95 -12.50 -0.37 18.38
CA ASP A 95 -11.80 -0.55 17.10
C ASP A 95 -10.68 0.49 16.98
N LEU A 96 -11.00 1.76 17.22
CA LEU A 96 -10.01 2.83 17.23
C LEU A 96 -8.88 2.56 18.22
N ARG A 97 -9.19 2.07 19.44
CA ARG A 97 -8.16 1.72 20.43
C ARG A 97 -7.24 0.63 19.90
N THR A 98 -7.79 -0.43 19.32
CA THR A 98 -7.01 -1.52 18.70
C THR A 98 -6.11 -1.01 17.59
N CYS A 99 -6.65 -0.16 16.72
CA CYS A 99 -5.90 0.45 15.61
C CYS A 99 -4.71 1.26 16.14
N VAL A 100 -4.96 2.23 17.00
CA VAL A 100 -3.91 3.12 17.55
C VAL A 100 -2.86 2.34 18.33
N ASP A 101 -3.28 1.43 19.23
CA ASP A 101 -2.35 0.59 19.98
C ASP A 101 -1.46 -0.25 19.08
N SER A 102 -1.99 -0.79 17.99
CA SER A 102 -1.21 -1.58 17.04
C SER A 102 -0.17 -0.73 16.31
N ILE A 103 -0.50 0.52 15.96
CA ILE A 103 0.43 1.47 15.35
C ILE A 103 1.61 1.71 16.31
N TYR A 104 1.35 2.14 17.54
CA TYR A 104 2.42 2.51 18.47
C TYR A 104 3.25 1.31 18.96
N ARG A 105 2.64 0.14 19.11
CA ARG A 105 3.38 -1.06 19.56
C ARG A 105 4.22 -1.74 18.49
N LYS A 106 3.81 -1.65 17.21
CA LYS A 106 4.43 -2.45 16.16
C LYS A 106 5.27 -1.64 15.18
N THR A 107 4.98 -0.35 14.99
CA THR A 107 5.68 0.47 13.98
C THR A 107 7.15 0.72 14.36
N THR A 108 8.04 0.43 13.42
CA THR A 108 9.49 0.66 13.56
C THR A 108 9.94 1.99 12.95
N TYR A 109 9.16 2.59 12.05
CA TYR A 109 9.42 3.91 11.49
C TYR A 109 9.24 4.99 12.55
N ALA A 110 10.27 5.79 12.79
CA ALA A 110 10.28 6.69 13.95
C ALA A 110 9.54 8.01 13.74
N ASP A 111 9.51 8.54 12.50
CA ASP A 111 8.97 9.88 12.22
C ASP A 111 7.55 9.82 11.66
N PHE A 112 6.57 9.74 12.56
CA PHE A 112 5.16 9.78 12.19
C PHE A 112 4.32 10.58 13.20
N GLU A 113 3.16 11.03 12.76
CA GLU A 113 2.09 11.55 13.60
C GLU A 113 0.77 10.84 13.31
N VAL A 114 -0.11 10.78 14.29
CA VAL A 114 -1.46 10.23 14.18
C VAL A 114 -2.47 11.36 14.31
N LEU A 115 -3.31 11.54 13.32
CA LEU A 115 -4.39 12.53 13.28
C LEU A 115 -5.73 11.78 13.28
N ILE A 116 -6.39 11.73 14.43
CA ILE A 116 -7.74 11.20 14.55
C ILE A 116 -8.70 12.32 14.12
N ILE A 117 -9.50 12.06 13.07
CA ILE A 117 -10.46 13.03 12.56
C ILE A 117 -11.83 12.66 13.12
N GLU A 118 -12.21 13.35 14.17
CA GLU A 118 -13.49 13.17 14.86
C GLU A 118 -14.67 13.62 13.97
N ASN A 119 -15.62 12.71 13.75
CA ASN A 119 -16.78 12.90 12.89
C ASN A 119 -18.09 12.78 13.65
N ASN A 120 -18.40 13.77 14.51
CA ASN A 120 -19.70 13.89 15.18
C ASN A 120 -20.11 12.68 16.03
N SER A 121 -19.16 12.11 16.78
CA SER A 121 -19.39 11.05 17.77
C SER A 121 -20.41 11.48 18.83
N LYS A 122 -21.15 10.52 19.37
CA LYS A 122 -22.21 10.75 20.37
C LYS A 122 -21.93 10.06 21.69
N GLU A 123 -21.02 9.08 21.70
CA GLU A 123 -20.71 8.30 22.89
C GLU A 123 -19.67 9.02 23.75
N ASP A 124 -20.01 9.31 25.03
CA ASP A 124 -19.07 9.88 26.00
C ASP A 124 -17.78 9.04 26.13
N GLY A 125 -17.89 7.72 25.92
CA GLY A 125 -16.76 6.80 25.95
C GLY A 125 -15.71 7.14 24.89
N THR A 126 -16.13 7.57 23.71
CA THR A 126 -15.27 7.97 22.60
C THR A 126 -14.44 9.20 22.96
N PHE A 127 -15.07 10.23 23.54
CA PHE A 127 -14.34 11.45 23.94
C PHE A 127 -13.34 11.18 25.07
N ARG A 128 -13.70 10.33 26.05
CA ARG A 128 -12.75 9.88 27.10
C ARG A 128 -11.57 9.12 26.49
N LEU A 129 -11.82 8.29 25.48
CA LEU A 129 -10.74 7.60 24.77
C LEU A 129 -9.80 8.58 24.06
N TYR A 130 -10.33 9.59 23.38
CA TYR A 130 -9.51 10.62 22.73
C TYR A 130 -8.61 11.35 23.71
N GLU A 131 -9.14 11.76 24.87
CA GLU A 131 -8.33 12.39 25.94
C GLU A 131 -7.25 11.44 26.46
N GLN A 132 -7.55 10.15 26.59
CA GLN A 132 -6.60 9.15 27.05
C GLN A 132 -5.48 8.95 26.01
N LEU A 133 -5.81 8.77 24.74
CA LEU A 133 -4.83 8.60 23.65
C LEU A 133 -3.91 9.82 23.52
N GLN A 134 -4.43 11.04 23.64
CA GLN A 134 -3.62 12.26 23.62
C GLN A 134 -2.67 12.37 24.83
N LYS A 135 -3.08 11.87 26.00
CA LYS A 135 -2.21 11.80 27.18
C LYS A 135 -1.13 10.73 27.08
N GLU A 136 -1.44 9.59 26.43
CA GLU A 136 -0.50 8.49 26.18
C GLU A 136 0.56 8.86 25.13
N HIS A 137 0.17 9.69 24.11
CA HIS A 137 1.01 10.05 22.98
C HIS A 137 1.02 11.57 22.73
N PRO A 138 1.48 12.38 23.69
CA PRO A 138 1.33 13.84 23.65
C PRO A 138 2.13 14.52 22.52
N ASP A 139 3.19 13.87 22.05
CA ASP A 139 4.13 14.47 21.10
C ASP A 139 3.68 14.33 19.64
N ASN A 140 2.89 13.29 19.33
CA ASN A 140 2.60 12.93 17.95
C ASN A 140 1.19 12.38 17.68
N LEU A 141 0.25 12.51 18.64
CA LEU A 141 -1.17 12.20 18.40
C LEU A 141 -2.03 13.44 18.68
N ARG A 142 -2.85 13.80 17.70
CA ARG A 142 -3.82 14.90 17.82
C ARG A 142 -5.21 14.43 17.40
N VAL A 143 -6.23 14.97 18.03
CA VAL A 143 -7.63 14.81 17.63
C VAL A 143 -8.09 16.09 16.96
N LEU A 144 -8.59 15.98 15.75
CA LEU A 144 -9.09 17.07 14.92
C LEU A 144 -10.61 16.98 14.83
N TYR A 145 -11.32 18.02 15.23
CA TYR A 145 -12.79 18.04 15.26
C TYR A 145 -13.32 18.62 13.95
N TRP A 146 -13.81 17.75 13.07
CA TRP A 146 -14.45 18.16 11.82
C TRP A 146 -15.85 18.76 12.10
N LYS A 147 -16.13 19.91 11.50
CA LYS A 147 -17.37 20.66 11.75
C LYS A 147 -18.46 20.44 10.69
N GLY A 148 -18.24 19.52 9.75
CA GLY A 148 -19.25 19.15 8.77
C GLY A 148 -20.36 18.30 9.38
N THR A 149 -21.35 17.95 8.58
CA THR A 149 -22.51 17.13 8.99
C THR A 149 -22.57 15.84 8.21
N GLY A 150 -23.02 14.76 8.87
CA GLY A 150 -23.13 13.44 8.27
C GLY A 150 -21.77 12.75 8.10
N PHE A 151 -21.73 11.77 7.22
CA PHE A 151 -20.52 11.05 6.89
C PHE A 151 -20.06 11.37 5.46
N ASN A 152 -18.84 11.85 5.32
CA ASN A 152 -18.18 12.01 4.03
C ASN A 152 -16.68 11.68 4.17
N TYR A 153 -16.29 10.48 3.76
CA TYR A 153 -14.92 10.00 3.88
C TYR A 153 -13.91 10.92 3.19
N SER A 154 -14.27 11.43 2.01
CA SER A 154 -13.41 12.33 1.24
C SER A 154 -13.19 13.66 1.96
N ALA A 155 -14.27 14.29 2.46
CA ALA A 155 -14.19 15.55 3.17
C ALA A 155 -13.40 15.44 4.50
N LEU A 156 -13.58 14.32 5.22
CA LEU A 156 -12.83 14.04 6.45
C LEU A 156 -11.32 13.94 6.18
N ASN A 157 -10.93 13.15 5.18
CA ASN A 157 -9.52 13.01 4.83
C ASN A 157 -8.93 14.31 4.25
N ASN A 158 -9.67 15.05 3.43
CA ASN A 158 -9.25 16.36 2.94
C ASN A 158 -9.03 17.36 4.08
N PHE A 159 -9.90 17.32 5.09
CA PHE A 159 -9.72 18.14 6.30
C PHE A 159 -8.46 17.72 7.06
N GLY A 160 -8.24 16.42 7.31
CA GLY A 160 -7.05 15.91 7.97
C GLY A 160 -5.77 16.23 7.20
N ALA A 161 -5.78 16.12 5.86
CA ALA A 161 -4.63 16.40 5.00
C ALA A 161 -4.17 17.86 5.07
N LYS A 162 -5.07 18.82 5.32
CA LYS A 162 -4.72 20.25 5.54
C LYS A 162 -3.98 20.47 6.85
N GLU A 163 -4.30 19.69 7.88
CA GLU A 163 -3.68 19.76 9.21
C GLU A 163 -2.41 18.90 9.35
N ALA A 164 -2.16 18.05 8.36
CA ALA A 164 -1.02 17.14 8.32
C ALA A 164 0.29 17.89 8.07
N THR A 165 1.32 17.55 8.84
CA THR A 165 2.67 18.15 8.77
C THR A 165 3.68 17.28 8.03
N GLY A 166 3.33 16.04 7.70
CA GLY A 166 4.21 15.08 7.04
C GLY A 166 4.29 15.25 5.53
N GLU A 167 5.40 14.80 4.96
CA GLU A 167 5.59 14.69 3.51
C GLU A 167 4.77 13.56 2.89
N TYR A 168 4.43 12.56 3.70
CA TYR A 168 3.60 11.43 3.30
C TYR A 168 2.28 11.46 4.07
N LEU A 169 1.17 11.37 3.36
CA LEU A 169 -0.15 11.14 3.94
C LEU A 169 -0.46 9.65 3.89
N LEU A 170 -0.94 9.09 4.98
CA LEU A 170 -1.45 7.73 5.06
C LEU A 170 -2.91 7.78 5.47
N LEU A 171 -3.81 7.50 4.53
CA LEU A 171 -5.23 7.31 4.81
C LEU A 171 -5.38 5.93 5.45
N LEU A 172 -5.99 5.87 6.62
CA LEU A 172 -6.14 4.64 7.39
C LEU A 172 -7.53 4.56 8.02
N ASN A 173 -8.22 3.44 7.84
CA ASN A 173 -9.47 3.20 8.55
C ASN A 173 -9.23 2.93 10.04
N ASN A 174 -10.17 3.33 10.88
CA ASN A 174 -10.10 3.16 12.35
C ASN A 174 -10.29 1.71 12.82
N ASP A 175 -10.74 0.81 11.95
CA ASP A 175 -10.96 -0.63 12.19
C ASP A 175 -9.87 -1.50 11.58
N THR A 176 -8.64 -1.00 11.54
CA THR A 176 -7.45 -1.74 11.09
C THR A 176 -6.54 -2.13 12.25
N GLU A 177 -5.74 -3.19 12.06
CA GLU A 177 -4.70 -3.59 13.01
C GLU A 177 -3.40 -3.93 12.27
N VAL A 178 -2.30 -3.27 12.63
CA VAL A 178 -0.99 -3.51 12.03
C VAL A 178 -0.50 -4.92 12.35
N ILE A 179 -0.03 -5.65 11.33
CA ILE A 179 0.61 -6.97 11.48
C ILE A 179 2.13 -6.83 11.34
N THR A 180 2.59 -6.24 10.24
CA THR A 180 4.02 -6.15 9.88
C THR A 180 4.70 -4.95 10.54
N PRO A 181 5.72 -5.10 11.40
CA PRO A 181 6.35 -3.97 12.09
C PRO A 181 6.94 -2.90 11.15
N ARG A 182 7.52 -3.31 10.02
CA ARG A 182 8.14 -2.41 9.02
C ARG A 182 7.17 -1.92 7.95
N TRP A 183 5.88 -1.85 8.23
CA TRP A 183 4.87 -1.51 7.24
C TRP A 183 5.01 -0.09 6.66
N LEU A 184 5.40 0.89 7.48
CA LEU A 184 5.63 2.26 7.00
C LEU A 184 6.88 2.35 6.15
N GLU A 185 7.98 1.69 6.53
CA GLU A 185 9.18 1.63 5.70
C GLU A 185 8.89 0.97 4.35
N GLU A 186 8.12 -0.12 4.34
CA GLU A 186 7.69 -0.79 3.10
C GLU A 186 6.86 0.13 2.20
N MET A 187 6.06 1.03 2.77
CA MET A 187 5.29 1.99 1.98
C MET A 187 6.15 3.18 1.54
N VAL A 188 6.96 3.76 2.43
CA VAL A 188 7.79 4.93 2.15
C VAL A 188 8.83 4.61 1.07
N MET A 189 9.45 3.42 1.06
CA MET A 189 10.46 3.07 0.06
C MET A 189 9.91 3.07 -1.38
N TYR A 190 8.60 2.88 -1.57
CA TYR A 190 7.93 3.08 -2.86
C TYR A 190 7.47 4.53 -3.03
N ALA A 191 6.79 5.11 -2.03
CA ALA A 191 6.19 6.43 -2.11
C ALA A 191 7.22 7.55 -2.37
N GLN A 192 8.47 7.41 -1.91
CA GLN A 192 9.56 8.36 -2.17
C GLN A 192 9.97 8.44 -3.64
N GLN A 193 9.64 7.44 -4.48
CA GLN A 193 10.00 7.42 -5.89
C GLN A 193 9.12 8.39 -6.67
N GLU A 194 9.74 9.25 -7.50
CA GLU A 194 9.03 10.32 -8.20
C GLU A 194 7.87 9.82 -9.08
N ARG A 195 8.04 8.64 -9.70
CA ARG A 195 7.02 8.01 -10.56
C ARG A 195 5.84 7.42 -9.79
N VAL A 196 5.98 7.20 -8.48
CA VAL A 196 4.95 6.51 -7.68
C VAL A 196 3.95 7.52 -7.13
N GLY A 197 2.68 7.23 -7.31
CA GLY A 197 1.55 7.95 -6.73
C GLY A 197 1.12 7.32 -5.41
N CYS A 198 0.10 6.46 -5.47
CA CYS A 198 -0.41 5.77 -4.29
C CYS A 198 0.33 4.45 -4.03
N VAL A 199 0.51 4.13 -2.75
CA VAL A 199 1.01 2.83 -2.29
C VAL A 199 -0.03 2.20 -1.39
N GLY A 200 -0.50 1.00 -1.75
CA GLY A 200 -1.39 0.18 -0.94
C GLY A 200 -0.71 -1.10 -0.46
N VAL A 201 -1.28 -1.71 0.55
CA VAL A 201 -0.74 -2.87 1.25
C VAL A 201 -1.69 -4.06 1.17
N LYS A 202 -1.24 -5.22 1.61
CA LYS A 202 -2.12 -6.38 1.73
C LYS A 202 -2.99 -6.25 2.98
N LEU A 203 -4.32 -6.22 2.79
CA LEU A 203 -5.26 -6.28 3.89
C LEU A 203 -5.85 -7.68 4.00
N LEU A 204 -6.01 -8.12 5.24
CA LEU A 204 -6.56 -9.41 5.60
C LEU A 204 -7.86 -9.25 6.38
N TYR A 205 -8.79 -10.17 6.17
CA TYR A 205 -9.89 -10.39 7.10
C TYR A 205 -9.39 -11.08 8.39
N PRO A 206 -10.16 -11.01 9.48
CA PRO A 206 -9.80 -11.66 10.75
C PRO A 206 -9.58 -13.18 10.65
N ASP A 207 -10.15 -13.84 9.64
CA ASP A 207 -9.99 -15.26 9.35
C ASP A 207 -8.73 -15.58 8.53
N ASN A 208 -7.83 -14.61 8.31
CA ASN A 208 -6.63 -14.70 7.49
C ASN A 208 -6.91 -14.97 6.00
N THR A 209 -8.06 -14.57 5.48
CA THR A 209 -8.27 -14.48 4.03
C THR A 209 -7.93 -13.08 3.51
N ILE A 210 -7.58 -13.00 2.22
CA ILE A 210 -7.26 -11.73 1.57
C ILE A 210 -8.53 -10.87 1.45
N GLN A 211 -8.47 -9.65 1.99
CA GLN A 211 -9.49 -8.64 1.74
C GLN A 211 -9.07 -7.75 0.56
N HIS A 212 -7.81 -7.28 0.55
CA HIS A 212 -7.30 -6.40 -0.48
C HIS A 212 -5.88 -6.80 -0.92
N ALA A 213 -5.69 -6.82 -2.24
CA ALA A 213 -4.40 -6.99 -2.90
C ALA A 213 -4.36 -6.20 -4.23
N GLY A 214 -4.83 -4.95 -4.20
CA GLY A 214 -5.04 -4.10 -5.36
C GLY A 214 -6.47 -4.19 -5.91
N ILE A 215 -6.84 -3.21 -6.74
CA ILE A 215 -8.14 -3.11 -7.39
C ILE A 215 -7.95 -3.26 -8.89
N GLY A 216 -8.74 -4.15 -9.49
CA GLY A 216 -8.86 -4.34 -10.93
C GLY A 216 -10.14 -3.75 -11.48
N PHE A 217 -10.14 -3.37 -12.76
CA PHE A 217 -11.29 -2.84 -13.49
C PHE A 217 -11.81 -3.85 -14.53
N GLY A 218 -13.10 -3.78 -14.79
CA GLY A 218 -13.75 -4.58 -15.82
C GLY A 218 -14.28 -5.93 -15.32
N TYR A 219 -14.77 -6.71 -16.22
CA TYR A 219 -15.32 -8.08 -16.21
C TYR A 219 -16.49 -8.30 -15.29
N LEU A 220 -17.10 -7.85 -14.46
CA LEU A 220 -18.39 -8.12 -13.75
C LEU A 220 -18.83 -6.90 -12.92
N THR A 221 -17.88 -6.06 -12.57
CA THR A 221 -18.10 -4.84 -11.82
C THR A 221 -17.22 -3.74 -12.38
N LEU A 222 -17.55 -2.46 -12.06
CA LEU A 222 -16.72 -1.34 -12.46
C LEU A 222 -15.30 -1.47 -11.88
N ALA A 223 -15.19 -1.77 -10.60
CA ALA A 223 -13.95 -1.99 -9.89
C ALA A 223 -14.14 -3.02 -8.77
N ALA A 224 -13.15 -3.88 -8.52
CA ALA A 224 -13.20 -4.90 -7.47
C ALA A 224 -11.82 -5.22 -6.89
N HIS A 225 -11.79 -5.62 -5.62
CA HIS A 225 -10.59 -6.14 -4.97
C HIS A 225 -10.12 -7.44 -5.63
N MET A 226 -8.86 -7.47 -6.05
CA MET A 226 -8.26 -8.66 -6.62
C MET A 226 -7.98 -9.72 -5.54
N HIS A 227 -8.20 -11.00 -5.89
CA HIS A 227 -7.94 -12.16 -5.02
C HIS A 227 -8.70 -12.14 -3.68
N LYS A 228 -9.82 -11.42 -3.57
CA LYS A 228 -10.66 -11.40 -2.37
C LYS A 228 -11.01 -12.82 -1.93
N ASN A 229 -10.95 -13.09 -0.62
CA ASN A 229 -11.21 -14.39 0.03
C ASN A 229 -10.19 -15.51 -0.28
N PHE A 230 -9.07 -15.23 -0.95
CA PHE A 230 -7.98 -16.21 -1.07
C PHE A 230 -7.28 -16.37 0.29
N PRO A 231 -6.81 -17.57 0.67
CA PRO A 231 -5.99 -17.75 1.88
C PRO A 231 -4.72 -16.90 1.85
N VAL A 232 -4.29 -16.38 2.99
CA VAL A 232 -3.11 -15.49 3.10
C VAL A 232 -1.84 -16.06 2.48
N GLY A 233 -1.61 -17.38 2.55
CA GLY A 233 -0.44 -18.06 1.97
C GLY A 233 -0.56 -18.40 0.48
N HIS A 234 -1.70 -18.11 -0.15
CA HIS A 234 -1.90 -18.41 -1.58
C HIS A 234 -1.07 -17.45 -2.45
N PRO A 235 -0.33 -17.93 -3.48
CA PRO A 235 0.50 -17.06 -4.31
C PRO A 235 -0.31 -16.12 -5.23
N GLY A 236 -1.59 -16.39 -5.44
CA GLY A 236 -2.43 -15.70 -6.40
C GLY A 236 -2.17 -16.10 -7.85
N TYR A 237 -2.93 -15.49 -8.76
CA TYR A 237 -2.71 -15.68 -10.20
C TYR A 237 -1.32 -15.15 -10.58
N MET A 238 -0.48 -15.98 -11.19
CA MET A 238 0.89 -15.64 -11.62
C MET A 238 1.78 -15.07 -10.49
N GLY A 239 1.53 -15.46 -9.24
CA GLY A 239 2.30 -14.98 -8.07
C GLY A 239 1.93 -13.58 -7.57
N ARG A 240 0.86 -12.96 -8.05
CA ARG A 240 0.50 -11.57 -7.74
C ARG A 240 0.28 -11.24 -6.26
N LEU A 241 0.15 -12.25 -5.40
CA LEU A 241 0.04 -12.06 -3.96
C LEU A 241 1.38 -12.09 -3.21
N VAL A 242 2.50 -12.34 -3.91
CA VAL A 242 3.82 -12.51 -3.28
C VAL A 242 4.87 -11.46 -3.67
N TYR A 243 4.63 -10.61 -4.69
CA TYR A 243 5.55 -9.54 -5.08
C TYR A 243 4.86 -8.19 -5.22
N ALA A 244 5.63 -7.12 -5.07
CA ALA A 244 5.13 -5.76 -5.30
C ALA A 244 4.92 -5.51 -6.80
N GLN A 245 3.84 -4.82 -7.15
CA GLN A 245 3.45 -4.61 -8.54
C GLN A 245 2.71 -3.30 -8.75
N ASP A 246 2.77 -2.80 -9.99
CA ASP A 246 1.95 -1.68 -10.42
C ASP A 246 0.49 -2.15 -10.56
N VAL A 247 -0.44 -1.37 -10.01
CA VAL A 247 -1.89 -1.64 -10.04
C VAL A 247 -2.66 -0.40 -10.47
N TYR A 248 -3.91 -0.57 -10.87
CA TYR A 248 -4.75 0.56 -11.25
C TYR A 248 -5.14 1.40 -10.04
N ALA A 249 -5.59 0.75 -8.97
CA ALA A 249 -5.98 1.42 -7.75
C ALA A 249 -5.71 0.54 -6.53
N VAL A 250 -5.67 1.18 -5.36
CA VAL A 250 -5.57 0.58 -4.03
C VAL A 250 -6.62 1.19 -3.12
N THR A 251 -7.06 0.46 -2.09
CA THR A 251 -8.08 0.96 -1.19
C THR A 251 -7.54 1.97 -0.18
N ALA A 252 -8.32 2.99 0.11
CA ALA A 252 -8.01 3.98 1.13
C ALA A 252 -8.18 3.46 2.57
N ALA A 253 -8.60 2.21 2.75
CA ALA A 253 -8.52 1.57 4.07
C ALA A 253 -7.06 1.52 4.61
N CYS A 254 -6.04 1.49 3.71
CA CYS A 254 -4.64 1.77 4.01
C CYS A 254 -3.92 2.20 2.72
N LEU A 255 -3.82 3.51 2.49
CA LEU A 255 -3.24 4.11 1.29
C LEU A 255 -2.26 5.22 1.67
N MET A 256 -1.02 5.08 1.22
CA MET A 256 -0.01 6.15 1.35
C MET A 256 0.16 6.89 0.04
N VAL A 257 0.35 8.21 0.14
CA VAL A 257 0.67 9.09 -1.00
C VAL A 257 1.57 10.23 -0.52
N ARG A 258 2.45 10.75 -1.38
CA ARG A 258 3.14 12.02 -1.06
C ARG A 258 2.10 13.14 -0.95
N LYS A 259 2.28 14.01 0.07
CA LYS A 259 1.39 15.18 0.24
C LYS A 259 1.37 16.05 -1.03
N SER A 260 2.51 16.25 -1.68
CA SER A 260 2.60 17.01 -2.94
C SER A 260 1.75 16.42 -4.08
N VAL A 261 1.68 15.09 -4.20
CA VAL A 261 0.84 14.43 -5.21
C VAL A 261 -0.65 14.53 -4.82
N TYR A 262 -0.96 14.39 -3.52
CA TYR A 262 -2.31 14.58 -3.01
C TYR A 262 -2.85 15.99 -3.32
N ASP A 263 -2.03 17.01 -3.06
CA ASP A 263 -2.37 18.40 -3.31
C ASP A 263 -2.47 18.71 -4.82
N GLU A 264 -1.58 18.13 -5.65
CA GLU A 264 -1.56 18.29 -7.11
C GLU A 264 -2.88 17.84 -7.76
N VAL A 265 -3.45 16.73 -7.29
CA VAL A 265 -4.72 16.21 -7.81
C VAL A 265 -5.94 16.74 -7.04
N ASN A 266 -5.76 17.76 -6.20
CA ASN A 266 -6.79 18.40 -5.37
C ASN A 266 -7.47 17.47 -4.34
N GLY A 267 -6.72 16.50 -3.79
CA GLY A 267 -7.21 15.57 -2.78
C GLY A 267 -8.29 14.62 -3.29
N LEU A 268 -9.10 14.12 -2.36
CA LEU A 268 -10.26 13.26 -2.67
C LEU A 268 -11.44 14.12 -3.18
N ASP A 269 -12.19 13.60 -4.16
CA ASP A 269 -13.43 14.24 -4.62
C ASP A 269 -14.56 14.03 -3.58
N GLU A 270 -15.03 15.10 -2.97
CA GLU A 270 -16.03 15.09 -1.91
C GLU A 270 -17.43 14.68 -2.41
N SER A 271 -17.65 14.59 -3.72
CA SER A 271 -18.88 14.01 -4.27
C SER A 271 -18.97 12.49 -4.05
N PHE A 272 -17.81 11.81 -3.86
CA PHE A 272 -17.73 10.41 -3.47
C PHE A 272 -17.63 10.29 -1.94
N ALA A 273 -18.77 10.40 -1.28
CA ALA A 273 -18.83 10.45 0.19
C ALA A 273 -18.51 9.11 0.87
N VAL A 274 -18.84 7.97 0.27
CA VAL A 274 -18.77 6.63 0.91
C VAL A 274 -17.94 5.63 0.11
N ALA A 275 -18.16 5.49 -1.18
CA ALA A 275 -17.54 4.47 -2.01
C ALA A 275 -16.93 5.08 -3.27
N PHE A 276 -15.97 4.35 -3.87
CA PHE A 276 -15.23 4.76 -5.07
C PHE A 276 -14.37 6.03 -4.93
N ASN A 277 -14.29 6.64 -3.76
CA ASN A 277 -13.41 7.78 -3.50
C ASN A 277 -11.93 7.43 -3.71
N ASP A 278 -11.50 6.26 -3.25
CA ASP A 278 -10.16 5.71 -3.44
C ASP A 278 -9.89 5.34 -4.91
N VAL A 279 -10.87 4.77 -5.58
CA VAL A 279 -10.78 4.40 -7.00
C VAL A 279 -10.63 5.65 -7.87
N ASP A 280 -11.50 6.65 -7.68
CA ASP A 280 -11.43 7.94 -8.36
C ASP A 280 -10.08 8.63 -8.12
N PHE A 281 -9.67 8.71 -6.86
CA PHE A 281 -8.39 9.32 -6.48
C PHE A 281 -7.21 8.64 -7.17
N CYS A 282 -7.14 7.30 -7.12
CA CYS A 282 -6.10 6.52 -7.79
C CYS A 282 -6.10 6.72 -9.31
N VAL A 283 -7.26 6.87 -9.94
CA VAL A 283 -7.37 7.14 -11.38
C VAL A 283 -6.82 8.53 -11.70
N ARG A 284 -7.23 9.58 -10.97
CA ARG A 284 -6.72 10.96 -11.17
C ARG A 284 -5.21 11.05 -10.94
N VAL A 285 -4.68 10.35 -9.94
CA VAL A 285 -3.23 10.23 -9.71
C VAL A 285 -2.53 9.60 -10.93
N ARG A 286 -3.12 8.57 -11.55
CA ARG A 286 -2.58 7.97 -12.78
C ARG A 286 -2.68 8.90 -13.99
N GLU A 287 -3.77 9.65 -14.13
CA GLU A 287 -3.96 10.64 -15.19
C GLU A 287 -2.95 11.79 -15.09
N ALA A 288 -2.51 12.13 -13.87
CA ALA A 288 -1.41 13.05 -13.61
C ALA A 288 -0.01 12.46 -13.94
N GLY A 289 0.06 11.20 -14.40
CA GLY A 289 1.29 10.56 -14.88
C GLY A 289 1.99 9.66 -13.87
N TYR A 290 1.42 9.44 -12.69
CA TYR A 290 1.98 8.56 -11.67
C TYR A 290 1.55 7.10 -11.83
N THR A 291 2.22 6.22 -11.11
CA THR A 291 1.90 4.78 -11.05
C THR A 291 1.52 4.41 -9.62
N ASN A 292 0.41 3.69 -9.43
CA ASN A 292 0.03 3.17 -8.13
C ASN A 292 0.65 1.80 -7.89
N VAL A 293 1.12 1.54 -6.67
CA VAL A 293 1.84 0.33 -6.28
C VAL A 293 1.08 -0.43 -5.21
N PHE A 294 0.99 -1.73 -5.35
CA PHE A 294 0.60 -2.65 -4.28
C PHE A 294 1.84 -3.38 -3.77
N THR A 295 2.05 -3.42 -2.45
CA THR A 295 3.08 -4.24 -1.81
C THR A 295 2.47 -5.29 -0.87
N PRO A 296 2.82 -6.59 -1.02
CA PRO A 296 2.34 -7.64 -0.12
C PRO A 296 3.17 -7.75 1.17
N PHE A 297 4.27 -6.99 1.28
CA PHE A 297 5.22 -7.10 2.39
C PHE A 297 4.84 -6.25 3.60
N ALA A 298 3.91 -5.31 3.44
CA ALA A 298 3.18 -4.66 4.51
C ALA A 298 1.80 -5.30 4.63
N GLN A 299 1.40 -5.69 5.84
CA GLN A 299 0.14 -6.39 6.10
C GLN A 299 -0.56 -5.82 7.32
N LEU A 300 -1.88 -5.63 7.21
CA LEU A 300 -2.77 -5.24 8.29
C LEU A 300 -4.03 -6.12 8.24
N TYR A 301 -4.64 -6.35 9.40
CA TYR A 301 -6.05 -6.74 9.42
C TYR A 301 -6.92 -5.53 9.15
N HIS A 302 -8.06 -5.74 8.51
CA HIS A 302 -9.12 -4.76 8.35
C HIS A 302 -10.45 -5.43 8.68
N TYR A 303 -11.03 -5.03 9.78
CA TYR A 303 -12.16 -5.73 10.39
C TYR A 303 -13.46 -5.50 9.63
N GLU A 304 -13.51 -4.52 8.73
CA GLU A 304 -14.64 -4.14 7.86
C GLU A 304 -15.93 -4.17 8.68
N SER A 305 -16.30 -3.03 9.27
CA SER A 305 -17.48 -2.90 10.15
C SER A 305 -18.70 -3.55 9.49
N LYS A 306 -19.23 -4.59 10.15
CA LYS A 306 -20.41 -5.33 9.71
C LYS A 306 -21.68 -4.54 9.97
#